data_0476d7bc07b91343c56fb282019cd877
#
_entry.id   0476d7bc07b91343c56fb282019cd877
#
_cell.length_a   1.000
_cell.length_b   1.000
_cell.length_c   1.000
_cell.angle_alpha   90.00
_cell.angle_beta   90.00
_cell.angle_gamma   90.00
#
_symmetry.space_group_name_H-M   'P 1'
#
loop_
_entity.id
_entity.type
_entity.pdbx_description
1 polymer ?
#
loop_
_entity_poly.entity_id
_entity_poly.type
_entity_poly.pdbx_seq_one_letter_code
_entity_poly.pdbx_strand_id
1 'polypeptide(L)'
;METKQHVVGIDVSKARLDWAVHEQTEGGEVANDEAGCRALLQRLMEFKPQLIVVEATGGLETLIVSTLAAAGLPAGRPRAVAVVNPRQVRDFAKATGRLAKTDTLDAKVLAHFGEAIKPPVRALKDADTQALSALMVRRRQLVDMLTAEKNRLASAHPRLRNDIQVHIRWLEKRLGGVNQDLSGALKASPVWCAKAEILASAKGVGPVLTMTVLAGLPELGTLNRHQIAALVGTCPFNRDSGTMRGRRTIFGGRAEVRAVLHMATLAATRSNPVIKAFYDRLIKAGKKHKVALTACMRKFITILNAMLKQQKKFGEHLVKTT
;
A
#
# COMPACT_ATOMS: atom_id res chain seq x y z
N MET A 1 -14.63 -8.47 37.73
CA MET A 1 -14.63 -7.10 37.15
C MET A 1 -13.97 -7.23 35.79
N GLU A 2 -14.75 -7.16 34.71
CA GLU A 2 -14.20 -7.06 33.37
C GLU A 2 -13.44 -5.74 33.27
N THR A 3 -12.14 -5.81 33.04
CA THR A 3 -11.31 -4.64 32.76
C THR A 3 -11.83 -4.01 31.46
N LYS A 4 -12.49 -2.85 31.57
CA LYS A 4 -12.97 -2.09 30.41
C LYS A 4 -11.82 -1.89 29.44
N GLN A 5 -11.94 -2.47 28.27
CA GLN A 5 -10.90 -2.42 27.23
C GLN A 5 -10.99 -1.06 26.55
N HIS A 6 -9.96 -0.23 26.71
CA HIS A 6 -9.93 1.11 26.12
C HIS A 6 -9.43 1.07 24.69
N VAL A 7 -10.18 1.65 23.76
CA VAL A 7 -9.78 1.89 22.38
C VAL A 7 -9.58 3.39 22.19
N VAL A 8 -8.43 3.76 21.61
CA VAL A 8 -8.08 5.15 21.36
C VAL A 8 -8.03 5.40 19.85
N GLY A 9 -8.64 6.49 19.40
CA GLY A 9 -8.50 7.02 18.05
C GLY A 9 -7.57 8.21 18.01
N ILE A 10 -6.71 8.29 17.02
CA ILE A 10 -5.80 9.42 16.79
C ILE A 10 -5.99 9.89 15.35
N ASP A 11 -6.51 11.11 15.20
CA ASP A 11 -6.52 11.83 13.93
C ASP A 11 -5.21 12.62 13.77
N VAL A 12 -4.65 12.62 12.56
CA VAL A 12 -3.31 13.16 12.31
C VAL A 12 -3.37 14.28 11.30
N SER A 13 -2.96 15.46 11.71
CA SER A 13 -2.71 16.60 10.83
C SER A 13 -1.22 16.96 10.78
N LYS A 14 -0.86 17.91 9.93
CA LYS A 14 0.52 18.37 9.80
C LYS A 14 1.05 18.98 11.11
N ALA A 15 0.20 19.74 11.82
CA ALA A 15 0.61 20.51 12.99
C ALA A 15 0.26 19.82 14.30
N ARG A 16 -0.76 18.96 14.34
CA ARG A 16 -1.29 18.42 15.59
C ARG A 16 -1.83 17.00 15.42
N LEU A 17 -1.98 16.34 16.56
CA LEU A 17 -2.61 15.04 16.75
C LEU A 17 -3.83 15.27 17.65
N ASP A 18 -5.01 14.94 17.15
CA ASP A 18 -6.25 14.95 17.93
C ASP A 18 -6.52 13.50 18.38
N TRP A 19 -6.78 13.28 19.68
CA TRP A 19 -6.99 11.93 20.20
C TRP A 19 -8.24 11.86 21.08
N ALA A 20 -8.87 10.71 21.11
CA ALA A 20 -10.04 10.45 21.93
C ALA A 20 -10.11 8.99 22.38
N VAL A 21 -10.65 8.74 23.58
CA VAL A 21 -10.93 7.40 24.09
C VAL A 21 -12.40 7.05 23.79
N HIS A 22 -12.65 5.82 23.37
CA HIS A 22 -14.01 5.34 23.06
C HIS A 22 -14.90 5.37 24.30
N GLU A 23 -16.12 5.93 24.16
CA GLU A 23 -17.12 6.06 25.21
C GLU A 23 -16.65 6.80 26.48
N GLN A 24 -15.62 7.64 26.35
CA GLN A 24 -15.14 8.47 27.45
C GLN A 24 -15.09 9.94 27.04
N THR A 25 -15.01 10.81 28.03
CA THR A 25 -14.84 12.26 27.83
C THR A 25 -13.38 12.63 27.58
N GLU A 26 -12.47 11.70 27.89
CA GLU A 26 -11.03 11.90 27.73
C GLU A 26 -10.64 11.96 26.27
N GLY A 27 -9.89 12.99 25.98
CA GLY A 27 -9.36 13.33 24.67
C GLY A 27 -8.62 14.65 24.74
N GLY A 28 -8.07 15.05 23.64
CA GLY A 28 -7.33 16.32 23.56
C GLY A 28 -6.52 16.43 22.27
N GLU A 29 -5.70 17.46 22.24
CA GLU A 29 -4.78 17.70 21.15
C GLU A 29 -3.34 17.85 21.65
N VAL A 30 -2.38 17.45 20.85
CA VAL A 30 -0.95 17.67 21.05
C VAL A 30 -0.28 18.04 19.73
N ALA A 31 0.89 18.66 19.78
CA ALA A 31 1.65 18.95 18.56
C ALA A 31 2.11 17.64 17.85
N ASN A 32 2.12 17.65 16.53
CA ASN A 32 2.68 16.52 15.74
C ASN A 32 4.19 16.68 15.58
N ASP A 33 4.90 16.64 16.71
CA ASP A 33 6.35 16.65 16.81
C ASP A 33 6.82 15.63 17.87
N GLU A 34 8.11 15.50 18.08
CA GLU A 34 8.65 14.54 19.04
C GLU A 34 8.20 14.79 20.48
N ALA A 35 8.03 16.07 20.88
CA ALA A 35 7.61 16.43 22.23
C ALA A 35 6.13 16.08 22.45
N GLY A 36 5.27 16.45 21.51
CA GLY A 36 3.85 16.12 21.55
C GLY A 36 3.59 14.63 21.48
N CYS A 37 4.31 13.89 20.62
CA CYS A 37 4.21 12.43 20.57
C CYS A 37 4.60 11.76 21.88
N ARG A 38 5.65 12.26 22.57
CA ARG A 38 6.04 11.77 23.91
C ARG A 38 4.98 12.11 24.97
N ALA A 39 4.43 13.32 24.96
CA ALA A 39 3.38 13.72 25.88
C ALA A 39 2.12 12.86 25.70
N LEU A 40 1.70 12.64 24.45
CA LEU A 40 0.58 11.74 24.14
C LEU A 40 0.85 10.32 24.62
N LEU A 41 2.05 9.79 24.40
CA LEU A 41 2.44 8.47 24.86
C LEU A 41 2.28 8.34 26.38
N GLN A 42 2.76 9.32 27.17
CA GLN A 42 2.62 9.32 28.64
C GLN A 42 1.14 9.27 29.06
N ARG A 43 0.30 10.09 28.44
CA ARG A 43 -1.16 10.04 28.67
C ARG A 43 -1.76 8.68 28.35
N LEU A 44 -1.41 8.11 27.21
CA LEU A 44 -1.90 6.79 26.80
C LEU A 44 -1.43 5.66 27.72
N MET A 45 -0.29 5.84 28.41
CA MET A 45 0.18 4.87 29.43
C MET A 45 -0.73 4.79 30.65
N GLU A 46 -1.40 5.87 31.01
CA GLU A 46 -2.36 5.91 32.12
C GLU A 46 -3.62 5.07 31.78
N PHE A 47 -4.12 5.16 30.56
CA PHE A 47 -5.33 4.45 30.09
C PHE A 47 -5.08 2.98 29.73
N LYS A 48 -3.84 2.58 29.48
CA LYS A 48 -3.46 1.22 29.03
C LYS A 48 -4.35 0.71 27.88
N PRO A 49 -4.47 1.45 26.77
CA PRO A 49 -5.37 1.06 25.68
C PRO A 49 -4.99 -0.29 25.10
N GLN A 50 -6.00 -1.08 24.76
CA GLN A 50 -5.81 -2.36 24.07
C GLN A 50 -5.54 -2.15 22.58
N LEU A 51 -6.18 -1.17 21.98
CA LEU A 51 -6.06 -0.84 20.57
C LEU A 51 -5.94 0.68 20.40
N ILE A 52 -4.96 1.10 19.60
CA ILE A 52 -4.83 2.48 19.15
C ILE A 52 -5.04 2.48 17.64
N VAL A 53 -6.00 3.27 17.18
CA VAL A 53 -6.33 3.41 15.75
C VAL A 53 -5.85 4.77 15.27
N VAL A 54 -5.01 4.76 14.24
CA VAL A 54 -4.42 5.95 13.63
C VAL A 54 -4.84 6.03 12.17
N GLU A 55 -5.28 7.19 11.70
CA GLU A 55 -5.60 7.38 10.29
C GLU A 55 -4.32 7.56 9.45
N ALA A 56 -4.25 6.86 8.30
CA ALA A 56 -3.15 7.02 7.35
C ALA A 56 -3.26 8.36 6.61
N THR A 57 -2.39 9.30 6.91
CA THR A 57 -2.44 10.69 6.41
C THR A 57 -1.20 11.03 5.57
N GLY A 58 -0.87 10.16 4.60
CA GLY A 58 0.18 10.42 3.62
C GLY A 58 1.60 10.42 4.19
N GLY A 59 1.82 9.82 5.36
CA GLY A 59 3.12 9.71 6.03
C GLY A 59 3.26 10.61 7.28
N LEU A 60 2.31 11.53 7.52
CA LEU A 60 2.31 12.37 8.71
C LEU A 60 2.11 11.54 10.01
N GLU A 61 1.48 10.38 9.90
CA GLU A 61 1.26 9.41 10.97
C GLU A 61 2.53 8.68 11.41
N THR A 62 3.60 8.73 10.60
CA THR A 62 4.80 7.90 10.83
C THR A 62 5.46 8.18 12.17
N LEU A 63 5.55 9.44 12.59
CA LEU A 63 6.19 9.84 13.83
C LEU A 63 5.48 9.25 15.05
N ILE A 64 4.18 9.49 15.19
CA ILE A 64 3.41 8.97 16.33
C ILE A 64 3.36 7.44 16.32
N VAL A 65 3.18 6.82 15.15
CA VAL A 65 3.13 5.36 15.02
C VAL A 65 4.45 4.72 15.41
N SER A 66 5.61 5.29 15.00
CA SER A 66 6.93 4.81 15.41
C SER A 66 7.20 5.03 16.90
N THR A 67 6.79 6.16 17.46
CA THR A 67 6.89 6.45 18.89
C THR A 67 6.10 5.44 19.73
N LEU A 68 4.87 5.17 19.35
CA LEU A 68 4.00 4.19 20.03
C LEU A 68 4.55 2.76 19.93
N ALA A 69 5.16 2.40 18.81
CA ALA A 69 5.76 1.09 18.60
C ALA A 69 7.05 0.90 19.41
N ALA A 70 7.91 1.93 19.43
CA ALA A 70 9.17 1.88 20.17
C ALA A 70 8.97 1.81 21.69
N ALA A 71 7.88 2.38 22.18
CA ALA A 71 7.61 2.46 23.62
C ALA A 71 7.26 1.12 24.28
N GLY A 72 7.13 0.00 23.53
CA GLY A 72 6.81 -1.32 24.06
C GLY A 72 5.86 -1.29 25.26
N LEU A 73 5.00 -2.27 25.46
CA LEU A 73 4.21 -2.29 26.69
C LEU A 73 4.97 -2.95 27.83
N PRO A 74 4.79 -2.51 29.09
CA PRO A 74 5.22 -3.30 30.22
C PRO A 74 4.54 -4.67 30.18
N ALA A 75 5.37 -5.71 30.22
CA ALA A 75 5.08 -7.12 30.39
C ALA A 75 3.77 -7.67 29.77
N GLY A 76 3.86 -8.23 28.58
CA GLY A 76 3.00 -9.32 28.16
C GLY A 76 2.01 -9.09 27.02
N ARG A 77 1.74 -7.87 26.56
CA ARG A 77 0.89 -7.63 25.37
C ARG A 77 1.39 -6.44 24.56
N PRO A 78 1.71 -6.62 23.27
CA PRO A 78 2.03 -5.49 22.40
C PRO A 78 0.78 -4.59 22.26
N ARG A 79 0.96 -3.26 22.40
CA ARG A 79 -0.09 -2.32 22.03
C ARG A 79 -0.38 -2.51 20.57
N ALA A 80 -1.61 -2.85 20.29
CA ALA A 80 -2.06 -2.98 18.95
C ALA A 80 -2.24 -1.58 18.34
N VAL A 81 -1.30 -1.11 17.54
CA VAL A 81 -1.45 0.11 16.74
C VAL A 81 -1.92 -0.30 15.36
N ALA A 82 -3.14 0.09 15.01
CA ALA A 82 -3.72 -0.17 13.70
C ALA A 82 -3.75 1.13 12.88
N VAL A 83 -2.96 1.19 11.82
CA VAL A 83 -3.05 2.26 10.82
C VAL A 83 -4.14 1.90 9.83
N VAL A 84 -5.18 2.74 9.75
CA VAL A 84 -6.40 2.47 8.97
C VAL A 84 -6.53 3.40 7.77
N ASN A 85 -7.26 2.93 6.75
CA ASN A 85 -7.50 3.72 5.55
C ASN A 85 -8.57 4.79 5.82
N PRO A 86 -8.31 6.08 5.52
CA PRO A 86 -9.26 7.19 5.70
C PRO A 86 -10.64 6.92 5.08
N ARG A 87 -10.66 6.24 3.95
CA ARG A 87 -11.91 5.92 3.27
C ARG A 87 -12.80 4.98 4.08
N GLN A 88 -12.21 3.96 4.73
CA GLN A 88 -12.97 3.02 5.55
C GLN A 88 -13.58 3.71 6.76
N VAL A 89 -12.81 4.59 7.40
CA VAL A 89 -13.27 5.39 8.54
C VAL A 89 -14.41 6.33 8.13
N ARG A 90 -14.26 6.99 6.98
CA ARG A 90 -15.30 7.88 6.44
C ARG A 90 -16.57 7.14 6.06
N ASP A 91 -16.46 5.97 5.43
CA ASP A 91 -17.62 5.15 5.08
C ASP A 91 -18.34 4.65 6.35
N PHE A 92 -17.58 4.30 7.40
CA PHE A 92 -18.10 3.94 8.71
C PHE A 92 -18.80 5.12 9.40
N ALA A 93 -18.21 6.32 9.39
CA ALA A 93 -18.82 7.53 9.93
C ALA A 93 -20.18 7.81 9.29
N LYS A 94 -20.28 7.69 7.96
CA LYS A 94 -21.55 7.84 7.25
C LYS A 94 -22.56 6.76 7.65
N ALA A 95 -22.14 5.51 7.75
CA ALA A 95 -23.00 4.38 8.15
C ALA A 95 -23.55 4.53 9.58
N THR A 96 -22.79 5.20 10.46
CA THR A 96 -23.21 5.50 11.84
C THR A 96 -23.91 6.87 12.01
N GLY A 97 -24.27 7.53 10.89
CA GLY A 97 -25.01 8.80 10.89
C GLY A 97 -24.16 10.04 11.27
N ARG A 98 -22.84 9.90 11.37
CA ARG A 98 -21.93 11.01 11.70
C ARG A 98 -21.46 11.68 10.41
N LEU A 99 -22.17 12.76 10.01
CA LEU A 99 -21.90 13.46 8.75
C LEU A 99 -21.02 14.70 8.94
N ALA A 100 -21.00 15.29 10.15
CA ALA A 100 -20.17 16.45 10.46
C ALA A 100 -18.69 16.06 10.50
N LYS A 101 -17.84 16.93 10.00
CA LYS A 101 -16.38 16.75 9.98
C LYS A 101 -15.71 17.81 10.84
N THR A 102 -15.13 17.40 11.97
CA THR A 102 -14.20 18.20 12.77
C THR A 102 -13.13 17.25 13.31
N ASP A 103 -11.92 17.74 13.51
CA ASP A 103 -10.77 16.90 13.90
C ASP A 103 -11.05 16.13 15.21
N THR A 104 -11.69 16.76 16.19
CA THR A 104 -12.11 16.11 17.44
C THR A 104 -13.18 15.03 17.24
N LEU A 105 -14.12 15.24 16.31
CA LEU A 105 -15.09 14.20 15.95
C LEU A 105 -14.45 13.06 15.19
N ASP A 106 -13.44 13.35 14.35
CA ASP A 106 -12.72 12.35 13.57
C ASP A 106 -11.93 11.42 14.51
N ALA A 107 -11.28 11.92 15.57
CA ALA A 107 -10.64 11.09 16.60
C ALA A 107 -11.65 10.17 17.35
N LYS A 108 -12.84 10.68 17.70
CA LYS A 108 -13.91 9.86 18.29
C LYS A 108 -14.47 8.82 17.35
N VAL A 109 -14.59 9.14 16.06
CA VAL A 109 -14.99 8.19 15.01
C VAL A 109 -13.95 7.07 14.86
N LEU A 110 -12.66 7.41 14.89
CA LEU A 110 -11.57 6.45 14.86
C LEU A 110 -11.60 5.49 16.05
N ALA A 111 -11.83 6.01 17.26
CA ALA A 111 -11.97 5.17 18.45
C ALA A 111 -13.17 4.21 18.34
N HIS A 112 -14.32 4.71 17.89
CA HIS A 112 -15.52 3.88 17.65
C HIS A 112 -15.31 2.85 16.52
N PHE A 113 -14.64 3.25 15.43
CA PHE A 113 -14.26 2.34 14.37
C PHE A 113 -13.36 1.20 14.89
N GLY A 114 -12.41 1.54 15.76
CA GLY A 114 -11.51 0.56 16.39
C GLY A 114 -12.26 -0.48 17.21
N GLU A 115 -13.25 -0.05 18.02
CA GLU A 115 -14.05 -0.95 18.83
C GLU A 115 -14.96 -1.83 17.97
N ALA A 116 -15.67 -1.23 17.00
CA ALA A 116 -16.67 -1.94 16.19
C ALA A 116 -16.06 -2.90 15.19
N ILE A 117 -14.95 -2.50 14.52
CA ILE A 117 -14.34 -3.24 13.39
C ILE A 117 -13.16 -4.09 13.82
N LYS A 118 -12.46 -3.73 14.92
CA LYS A 118 -11.24 -4.41 15.41
C LYS A 118 -10.22 -4.62 14.28
N PRO A 119 -9.75 -3.53 13.65
CA PRO A 119 -8.91 -3.62 12.46
C PRO A 119 -7.64 -4.42 12.75
N PRO A 120 -7.16 -5.23 11.78
CA PRO A 120 -5.96 -6.03 11.97
C PRO A 120 -4.73 -5.14 12.16
N VAL A 121 -3.97 -5.42 13.21
CA VAL A 121 -2.68 -4.79 13.47
C VAL A 121 -1.67 -5.32 12.46
N ARG A 122 -0.99 -4.40 11.78
CA ARG A 122 0.08 -4.73 10.83
C ARG A 122 1.43 -4.37 11.44
N ALA A 123 2.42 -5.23 11.20
CA ALA A 123 3.80 -4.89 11.55
C ALA A 123 4.19 -3.58 10.87
N LEU A 124 4.84 -2.70 11.62
CA LEU A 124 5.41 -1.48 11.07
C LEU A 124 6.54 -1.83 10.11
N LYS A 125 6.67 -1.01 9.08
CA LYS A 125 7.81 -1.11 8.19
C LYS A 125 9.06 -0.71 8.98
N ASP A 126 10.12 -1.51 8.85
CA ASP A 126 11.43 -1.13 9.34
C ASP A 126 11.97 0.12 8.60
N ALA A 127 13.02 0.74 9.13
CA ALA A 127 13.59 1.97 8.58
C ALA A 127 14.03 1.79 7.11
N ASP A 128 14.58 0.63 6.76
CA ASP A 128 15.02 0.33 5.40
C ASP A 128 13.84 0.22 4.44
N THR A 129 12.77 -0.44 4.87
CA THR A 129 11.52 -0.52 4.07
C THR A 129 10.86 0.84 3.91
N GLN A 130 10.94 1.71 4.93
CA GLN A 130 10.44 3.09 4.85
C GLN A 130 11.26 3.91 3.85
N ALA A 131 12.59 3.85 3.93
CA ALA A 131 13.50 4.52 3.00
C ALA A 131 13.27 4.07 1.55
N LEU A 132 13.16 2.75 1.32
CA LEU A 132 12.84 2.20 0.00
C LEU A 132 11.48 2.69 -0.49
N SER A 133 10.47 2.74 0.37
CA SER A 133 9.14 3.26 0.01
C SER A 133 9.20 4.73 -0.37
N ALA A 134 9.96 5.57 0.32
CA ALA A 134 10.16 6.98 0.02
C ALA A 134 10.84 7.18 -1.36
N LEU A 135 11.89 6.41 -1.66
CA LEU A 135 12.55 6.40 -2.96
C LEU A 135 11.58 5.99 -4.08
N MET A 136 10.72 5.00 -3.85
CA MET A 136 9.70 4.57 -4.82
C MET A 136 8.66 5.66 -5.10
N VAL A 137 8.20 6.37 -4.05
CA VAL A 137 7.30 7.52 -4.20
C VAL A 137 7.98 8.61 -5.01
N ARG A 138 9.24 8.94 -4.70
CA ARG A 138 10.00 9.95 -5.45
C ARG A 138 10.20 9.57 -6.90
N ARG A 139 10.55 8.30 -7.16
CA ARG A 139 10.66 7.78 -8.53
C ARG A 139 9.36 7.99 -9.31
N ARG A 140 8.22 7.69 -8.72
CA ARG A 140 6.92 7.87 -9.37
C ARG A 140 6.66 9.33 -9.71
N GLN A 141 6.89 10.25 -8.76
CA GLN A 141 6.75 11.69 -9.00
C GLN A 141 7.58 12.15 -10.21
N LEU A 142 8.83 11.69 -10.30
CA LEU A 142 9.70 12.02 -11.43
C LEU A 142 9.17 11.45 -12.76
N VAL A 143 8.63 10.22 -12.77
CA VAL A 143 8.02 9.61 -13.96
C VAL A 143 6.76 10.39 -14.39
N ASP A 144 5.91 10.79 -13.44
CA ASP A 144 4.69 11.54 -13.74
C ASP A 144 5.05 12.94 -14.32
N MET A 145 6.03 13.64 -13.72
CA MET A 145 6.54 14.93 -14.25
C MET A 145 7.14 14.76 -15.64
N LEU A 146 7.98 13.74 -15.84
CA LEU A 146 8.61 13.45 -17.13
C LEU A 146 7.56 13.16 -18.22
N THR A 147 6.52 12.40 -17.87
CA THR A 147 5.42 12.11 -18.80
C THR A 147 4.66 13.38 -19.17
N ALA A 148 4.38 14.24 -18.18
CA ALA A 148 3.72 15.52 -18.41
C ALA A 148 4.55 16.44 -19.34
N GLU A 149 5.87 16.53 -19.12
CA GLU A 149 6.75 17.32 -19.99
C GLU A 149 6.85 16.76 -21.41
N LYS A 150 6.95 15.44 -21.57
CA LYS A 150 6.95 14.81 -22.90
C LYS A 150 5.65 15.09 -23.66
N ASN A 151 4.50 15.04 -22.97
CA ASN A 151 3.23 15.40 -23.57
C ASN A 151 3.15 16.88 -23.96
N ARG A 152 3.66 17.79 -23.11
CA ARG A 152 3.76 19.23 -23.43
C ARG A 152 4.65 19.47 -24.64
N LEU A 153 5.79 18.80 -24.74
CA LEU A 153 6.72 18.93 -25.86
C LEU A 153 6.05 18.60 -27.20
N ALA A 154 5.14 17.63 -27.23
CA ALA A 154 4.46 17.22 -28.46
C ALA A 154 3.63 18.35 -29.08
N SER A 155 3.01 19.22 -28.25
CA SER A 155 2.16 20.35 -28.68
C SER A 155 2.79 21.72 -28.46
N ALA A 156 4.07 21.80 -28.05
CA ALA A 156 4.72 23.04 -27.66
C ALA A 156 5.02 23.94 -28.87
N HIS A 157 4.84 25.25 -28.64
CA HIS A 157 5.30 26.28 -29.60
C HIS A 157 6.83 26.18 -29.79
N PRO A 158 7.36 26.37 -31.02
CA PRO A 158 8.79 26.22 -31.32
C PRO A 158 9.75 26.93 -30.38
N ARG A 159 9.40 28.14 -29.94
CA ARG A 159 10.21 28.92 -28.98
C ARG A 159 10.38 28.26 -27.59
N LEU A 160 9.42 27.44 -27.15
CA LEU A 160 9.43 26.80 -25.82
C LEU A 160 10.01 25.38 -25.83
N ARG A 161 10.19 24.80 -27.03
CA ARG A 161 10.61 23.39 -27.15
C ARG A 161 11.96 23.11 -26.49
N ASN A 162 12.92 24.03 -26.67
CA ASN A 162 14.24 23.85 -26.08
C ASN A 162 14.20 23.87 -24.54
N ASP A 163 13.46 24.80 -23.96
CA ASP A 163 13.29 24.88 -22.50
C ASP A 163 12.68 23.59 -21.93
N ILE A 164 11.59 23.09 -22.53
CA ILE A 164 10.97 21.83 -22.16
C ILE A 164 11.94 20.66 -22.31
N GLN A 165 12.75 20.63 -23.38
CA GLN A 165 13.75 19.57 -23.58
C GLN A 165 14.86 19.60 -22.51
N VAL A 166 15.28 20.79 -22.08
CA VAL A 166 16.24 20.94 -20.96
C VAL A 166 15.67 20.33 -19.68
N HIS A 167 14.41 20.65 -19.37
CA HIS A 167 13.73 20.10 -18.19
C HIS A 167 13.54 18.57 -18.29
N ILE A 168 13.19 18.04 -19.46
CA ILE A 168 13.11 16.58 -19.70
C ILE A 168 14.45 15.90 -19.39
N ARG A 169 15.57 16.43 -19.92
CA ARG A 169 16.91 15.88 -19.66
C ARG A 169 17.27 15.91 -18.18
N TRP A 170 16.93 16.99 -17.47
CA TRP A 170 17.13 17.09 -16.03
C TRP A 170 16.32 16.03 -15.26
N LEU A 171 15.03 15.85 -15.59
CA LEU A 171 14.16 14.83 -14.99
C LEU A 171 14.68 13.40 -15.26
N GLU A 172 15.16 13.12 -16.48
CA GLU A 172 15.75 11.83 -16.84
C GLU A 172 17.01 11.53 -16.03
N LYS A 173 17.89 12.53 -15.84
CA LYS A 173 19.08 12.41 -14.99
C LYS A 173 18.71 12.14 -13.53
N ARG A 174 17.75 12.88 -12.98
CA ARG A 174 17.26 12.65 -11.59
C ARG A 174 16.63 11.27 -11.41
N LEU A 175 15.85 10.82 -12.39
CA LEU A 175 15.26 9.48 -12.39
C LEU A 175 16.34 8.39 -12.43
N GLY A 176 17.41 8.59 -13.19
CA GLY A 176 18.59 7.72 -13.23
C GLY A 176 19.23 7.59 -11.84
N GLY A 177 19.46 8.71 -11.13
CA GLY A 177 20.00 8.70 -9.77
C GLY A 177 19.11 7.92 -8.78
N VAL A 178 17.82 8.21 -8.75
CA VAL A 178 16.89 7.48 -7.87
C VAL A 178 16.84 5.97 -8.19
N ASN A 179 16.97 5.57 -9.46
CA ASN A 179 17.05 4.15 -9.82
C ASN A 179 18.35 3.50 -9.31
N GLN A 180 19.48 4.23 -9.27
CA GLN A 180 20.74 3.77 -8.69
C GLN A 180 20.61 3.61 -7.17
N ASP A 181 20.04 4.60 -6.47
CA ASP A 181 19.79 4.55 -5.03
C ASP A 181 18.91 3.34 -4.65
N LEU A 182 17.84 3.10 -5.41
CA LEU A 182 16.96 1.94 -5.25
C LEU A 182 17.72 0.63 -5.43
N SER A 183 18.59 0.55 -6.45
CA SER A 183 19.40 -0.63 -6.71
C SER A 183 20.44 -0.86 -5.61
N GLY A 184 21.02 0.21 -5.08
CA GLY A 184 21.94 0.18 -3.94
C GLY A 184 21.25 -0.32 -2.68
N ALA A 185 20.10 0.24 -2.33
CA ALA A 185 19.31 -0.18 -1.18
C ALA A 185 18.89 -1.66 -1.26
N LEU A 186 18.51 -2.13 -2.46
CA LEU A 186 18.18 -3.54 -2.66
C LEU A 186 19.39 -4.45 -2.39
N LYS A 187 20.56 -4.08 -2.91
CA LYS A 187 21.81 -4.86 -2.76
C LYS A 187 22.34 -4.87 -1.33
N ALA A 188 22.07 -3.83 -0.56
CA ALA A 188 22.49 -3.73 0.83
C ALA A 188 21.77 -4.72 1.77
N SER A 189 20.60 -5.22 1.40
CA SER A 189 19.82 -6.17 2.20
C SER A 189 19.90 -7.59 1.61
N PRO A 190 20.54 -8.55 2.27
CA PRO A 190 20.58 -9.95 1.82
C PRO A 190 19.20 -10.57 1.66
N VAL A 191 18.28 -10.21 2.54
CA VAL A 191 16.87 -10.69 2.48
C VAL A 191 16.17 -10.19 1.22
N TRP A 192 16.38 -8.93 0.85
CA TRP A 192 15.78 -8.36 -0.36
C TRP A 192 16.46 -8.87 -1.61
N CYS A 193 17.78 -9.09 -1.60
CA CYS A 193 18.49 -9.76 -2.70
C CYS A 193 17.90 -11.13 -2.99
N ALA A 194 17.76 -11.99 -1.98
CA ALA A 194 17.20 -13.32 -2.15
C ALA A 194 15.76 -13.29 -2.71
N LYS A 195 14.91 -12.42 -2.18
CA LYS A 195 13.54 -12.23 -2.70
C LYS A 195 13.54 -11.69 -4.13
N ALA A 196 14.45 -10.76 -4.45
CA ALA A 196 14.56 -10.18 -5.79
C ALA A 196 14.99 -11.21 -6.82
N GLU A 197 15.94 -12.09 -6.49
CA GLU A 197 16.37 -13.20 -7.37
C GLU A 197 15.22 -14.16 -7.68
N ILE A 198 14.43 -14.52 -6.65
CA ILE A 198 13.26 -15.36 -6.85
C ILE A 198 12.28 -14.69 -7.81
N LEU A 199 11.94 -13.41 -7.58
CA LEU A 199 11.00 -12.68 -8.40
C LEU A 199 11.50 -12.49 -9.84
N ALA A 200 12.77 -12.14 -10.04
CA ALA A 200 13.39 -11.90 -11.34
C ALA A 200 13.47 -13.16 -12.20
N SER A 201 13.38 -14.36 -11.63
CA SER A 201 13.32 -15.62 -12.37
C SER A 201 12.05 -15.75 -13.21
N ALA A 202 10.98 -15.00 -12.90
CA ALA A 202 9.75 -15.02 -13.68
C ALA A 202 9.84 -14.03 -14.86
N LYS A 203 9.78 -14.52 -16.10
CA LYS A 203 9.78 -13.68 -17.31
C LYS A 203 8.64 -12.65 -17.24
N GLY A 204 8.97 -11.40 -17.48
CA GLY A 204 8.06 -10.25 -17.33
C GLY A 204 8.23 -9.50 -16.02
N VAL A 205 9.01 -10.01 -15.06
CA VAL A 205 9.40 -9.30 -13.85
C VAL A 205 10.70 -8.55 -14.10
N GLY A 206 10.60 -7.24 -14.20
CA GLY A 206 11.77 -6.36 -14.31
C GLY A 206 12.10 -5.69 -12.97
N PRO A 207 13.22 -4.94 -12.90
CA PRO A 207 13.66 -4.27 -11.67
C PRO A 207 12.59 -3.39 -11.03
N VAL A 208 11.81 -2.66 -11.84
CA VAL A 208 10.75 -1.76 -11.36
C VAL A 208 9.65 -2.53 -10.64
N LEU A 209 9.16 -3.66 -11.20
CA LEU A 209 8.15 -4.47 -10.52
C LEU A 209 8.72 -5.08 -9.25
N THR A 210 9.94 -5.63 -9.31
CA THR A 210 10.62 -6.22 -8.14
C THR A 210 10.67 -5.23 -6.98
N MET A 211 11.20 -4.02 -7.21
CA MET A 211 11.27 -2.98 -6.18
C MET A 211 9.89 -2.57 -5.68
N THR A 212 8.94 -2.39 -6.60
CA THR A 212 7.57 -1.99 -6.26
C THR A 212 6.88 -3.00 -5.35
N VAL A 213 7.03 -4.29 -5.61
CA VAL A 213 6.40 -5.32 -4.77
C VAL A 213 7.13 -5.52 -3.45
N LEU A 214 8.46 -5.41 -3.40
CA LEU A 214 9.23 -5.48 -2.15
C LEU A 214 8.93 -4.31 -1.21
N ALA A 215 8.86 -3.09 -1.73
CA ALA A 215 8.56 -1.89 -0.95
C ALA A 215 7.06 -1.73 -0.66
N GLY A 216 6.22 -2.03 -1.66
CA GLY A 216 4.78 -1.75 -1.64
C GLY A 216 3.91 -2.91 -1.18
N LEU A 217 4.43 -4.15 -1.09
CA LEU A 217 3.71 -5.35 -0.67
C LEU A 217 4.55 -6.19 0.31
N PRO A 218 4.85 -5.70 1.52
CA PRO A 218 5.60 -6.46 2.52
C PRO A 218 4.92 -7.79 2.87
N GLU A 219 3.61 -7.89 2.67
CA GLU A 219 2.82 -9.10 2.88
C GLU A 219 2.96 -10.16 1.77
N LEU A 220 3.70 -9.85 0.69
CA LEU A 220 3.91 -10.79 -0.42
C LEU A 220 4.68 -12.02 0.06
N GLY A 221 4.13 -13.20 -0.20
CA GLY A 221 4.63 -14.47 0.30
C GLY A 221 3.97 -14.98 1.57
N THR A 222 3.16 -14.15 2.26
CA THR A 222 2.46 -14.56 3.49
C THR A 222 0.96 -14.78 3.28
N LEU A 223 0.36 -14.05 2.35
CA LEU A 223 -1.08 -14.05 2.08
C LEU A 223 -1.52 -15.24 1.22
N ASN A 224 -2.83 -15.55 1.28
CA ASN A 224 -3.42 -16.48 0.33
C ASN A 224 -3.74 -15.77 -1.01
N ARG A 225 -4.13 -16.55 -2.03
CA ARG A 225 -4.38 -16.07 -3.40
C ARG A 225 -5.51 -15.03 -3.50
N HIS A 226 -6.48 -15.07 -2.61
CA HIS A 226 -7.60 -14.13 -2.62
C HIS A 226 -7.21 -12.82 -1.94
N GLN A 227 -6.53 -12.92 -0.80
CA GLN A 227 -6.05 -11.78 -0.04
C GLN A 227 -5.05 -10.93 -0.84
N ILE A 228 -4.04 -11.55 -1.49
CA ILE A 228 -3.06 -10.80 -2.28
C ILE A 228 -3.71 -10.13 -3.50
N ALA A 229 -4.65 -10.80 -4.16
CA ALA A 229 -5.36 -10.23 -5.30
C ALA A 229 -6.28 -9.06 -4.89
N ALA A 230 -6.92 -9.13 -3.72
CA ALA A 230 -7.72 -8.05 -3.14
C ALA A 230 -6.83 -6.87 -2.73
N LEU A 231 -5.68 -7.14 -2.06
CA LEU A 231 -4.74 -6.13 -1.60
C LEU A 231 -4.16 -5.31 -2.78
N VAL A 232 -3.89 -5.95 -3.92
CA VAL A 232 -3.44 -5.28 -5.15
C VAL A 232 -4.61 -4.62 -5.91
N GLY A 233 -5.85 -5.02 -5.61
CA GLY A 233 -7.04 -4.54 -6.29
C GLY A 233 -7.23 -5.14 -7.69
N THR A 234 -6.89 -6.42 -7.86
CA THR A 234 -7.12 -7.19 -9.10
C THR A 234 -8.28 -8.17 -8.99
N CYS A 235 -8.97 -8.22 -7.85
CA CYS A 235 -10.20 -8.97 -7.67
C CYS A 235 -11.38 -8.21 -8.28
N PRO A 236 -12.17 -8.84 -9.17
CA PRO A 236 -13.42 -8.24 -9.62
C PRO A 236 -14.47 -8.33 -8.51
N PHE A 237 -15.18 -7.23 -8.27
CA PHE A 237 -16.33 -7.18 -7.38
C PHE A 237 -17.62 -7.40 -8.17
N ASN A 238 -18.51 -8.22 -7.60
CA ASN A 238 -19.87 -8.38 -8.12
C ASN A 238 -20.68 -7.13 -7.79
N ARG A 239 -21.60 -6.78 -8.70
CA ARG A 239 -22.62 -5.74 -8.50
C ARG A 239 -23.97 -6.30 -8.91
N ASP A 240 -24.30 -7.43 -8.33
CA ASP A 240 -25.54 -8.14 -8.61
C ASP A 240 -26.60 -7.70 -7.58
N SER A 241 -27.83 -7.44 -8.02
CA SER A 241 -28.95 -7.03 -7.17
C SER A 241 -30.23 -7.66 -7.72
N GLY A 242 -30.88 -8.53 -6.95
CA GLY A 242 -32.04 -9.28 -7.38
C GLY A 242 -31.77 -10.06 -8.65
N THR A 243 -32.57 -9.84 -9.68
CA THR A 243 -32.43 -10.46 -11.01
C THR A 243 -31.37 -9.77 -11.89
N MET A 244 -30.91 -8.57 -11.52
CA MET A 244 -29.94 -7.79 -12.29
C MET A 244 -28.51 -8.25 -12.00
N ARG A 245 -27.79 -8.67 -13.05
CA ARG A 245 -26.36 -8.98 -12.98
C ARG A 245 -25.56 -7.81 -13.53
N GLY A 246 -24.94 -7.06 -12.63
CA GLY A 246 -24.11 -5.92 -12.95
C GLY A 246 -22.76 -6.27 -13.54
N ARG A 247 -22.10 -5.30 -14.18
CA ARG A 247 -20.76 -5.46 -14.72
C ARG A 247 -19.75 -5.58 -13.58
N ARG A 248 -18.97 -6.67 -13.58
CA ARG A 248 -17.87 -6.85 -12.62
C ARG A 248 -16.71 -5.93 -12.94
N THR A 249 -16.28 -5.16 -11.96
CA THR A 249 -15.13 -4.23 -12.08
C THR A 249 -14.15 -4.45 -10.94
N ILE A 250 -12.86 -4.18 -11.22
CA ILE A 250 -11.85 -4.13 -10.18
C ILE A 250 -11.92 -2.78 -9.47
N PHE A 251 -11.70 -2.78 -8.15
CA PHE A 251 -11.79 -1.59 -7.34
C PHE A 251 -10.89 -1.68 -6.10
N GLY A 252 -10.43 -0.52 -5.59
CA GLY A 252 -9.64 -0.45 -4.36
C GLY A 252 -8.21 -1.00 -4.51
N GLY A 253 -7.62 -1.44 -3.42
CA GLY A 253 -6.27 -1.97 -3.35
C GLY A 253 -5.16 -0.94 -3.59
N ARG A 254 -3.91 -1.41 -3.62
CA ARG A 254 -2.71 -0.58 -3.82
C ARG A 254 -2.55 -0.20 -5.29
N ALA A 255 -3.08 0.95 -5.66
CA ALA A 255 -3.13 1.42 -7.05
C ALA A 255 -1.74 1.52 -7.70
N GLU A 256 -0.71 1.90 -6.94
CA GLU A 256 0.68 2.00 -7.42
C GLU A 256 1.23 0.65 -7.85
N VAL A 257 1.08 -0.36 -7.00
CA VAL A 257 1.49 -1.73 -7.31
C VAL A 257 0.74 -2.25 -8.52
N ARG A 258 -0.58 -2.00 -8.58
CA ARG A 258 -1.41 -2.42 -9.71
C ARG A 258 -0.97 -1.78 -11.03
N ALA A 259 -0.58 -0.51 -11.04
CA ALA A 259 -0.11 0.18 -12.24
C ALA A 259 1.18 -0.44 -12.80
N VAL A 260 2.15 -0.70 -11.93
CA VAL A 260 3.41 -1.34 -12.34
C VAL A 260 3.19 -2.80 -12.74
N LEU A 261 2.35 -3.52 -12.01
CA LEU A 261 1.96 -4.90 -12.35
C LEU A 261 1.27 -4.97 -13.72
N HIS A 262 0.46 -3.97 -14.08
CA HIS A 262 -0.17 -3.91 -15.41
C HIS A 262 0.88 -3.93 -16.53
N MET A 263 1.90 -3.07 -16.45
CA MET A 263 2.97 -2.99 -17.46
C MET A 263 3.81 -4.26 -17.51
N ALA A 264 4.16 -4.81 -16.35
CA ALA A 264 4.89 -6.06 -16.26
C ALA A 264 4.07 -7.25 -16.83
N THR A 265 2.76 -7.27 -16.56
CA THR A 265 1.87 -8.30 -17.11
C THR A 265 1.75 -8.18 -18.63
N LEU A 266 1.70 -6.96 -19.17
CA LEU A 266 1.70 -6.75 -20.62
C LEU A 266 2.95 -7.32 -21.28
N ALA A 267 4.13 -7.15 -20.67
CA ALA A 267 5.36 -7.79 -21.12
C ALA A 267 5.28 -9.33 -20.96
N ALA A 268 4.75 -9.82 -19.85
CA ALA A 268 4.62 -11.24 -19.56
C ALA A 268 3.65 -11.96 -20.52
N THR A 269 2.62 -11.30 -21.06
CA THR A 269 1.76 -11.90 -22.09
C THR A 269 2.50 -12.25 -23.37
N ARG A 270 3.70 -11.69 -23.60
CA ARG A 270 4.55 -11.98 -24.76
C ARG A 270 5.69 -12.95 -24.44
N SER A 271 6.25 -12.88 -23.23
CA SER A 271 7.49 -13.56 -22.86
C SER A 271 7.34 -14.71 -21.86
N ASN A 272 6.28 -14.70 -21.04
CA ASN A 272 6.07 -15.72 -20.01
C ASN A 272 5.11 -16.80 -20.53
N PRO A 273 5.53 -18.06 -20.65
CA PRO A 273 4.70 -19.10 -21.29
C PRO A 273 3.38 -19.34 -20.55
N VAL A 274 3.36 -19.29 -19.21
CA VAL A 274 2.16 -19.53 -18.39
C VAL A 274 1.15 -18.39 -18.54
N ILE A 275 1.64 -17.13 -18.54
CA ILE A 275 0.79 -15.95 -18.68
C ILE A 275 0.31 -15.81 -20.12
N LYS A 276 1.19 -16.07 -21.10
CA LYS A 276 0.83 -16.05 -22.53
C LYS A 276 -0.28 -17.04 -22.82
N ALA A 277 -0.10 -18.32 -22.48
CA ALA A 277 -1.10 -19.36 -22.72
C ALA A 277 -2.45 -19.02 -22.05
N PHE A 278 -2.42 -18.45 -20.85
CA PHE A 278 -3.64 -18.02 -20.16
C PHE A 278 -4.31 -16.84 -20.86
N TYR A 279 -3.54 -15.85 -21.31
CA TYR A 279 -4.04 -14.71 -22.06
C TYR A 279 -4.69 -15.15 -23.40
N ASP A 280 -3.98 -15.94 -24.18
CA ASP A 280 -4.46 -16.44 -25.49
C ASP A 280 -5.75 -17.24 -25.35
N ARG A 281 -5.85 -18.07 -24.30
CA ARG A 281 -7.07 -18.81 -23.98
C ARG A 281 -8.26 -17.87 -23.71
N LEU A 282 -8.04 -16.78 -22.96
CA LEU A 282 -9.10 -15.82 -22.65
C LEU A 282 -9.53 -15.03 -23.89
N ILE A 283 -8.60 -14.65 -24.76
CA ILE A 283 -8.91 -13.97 -26.02
C ILE A 283 -9.71 -14.90 -26.94
N LYS A 284 -9.29 -16.16 -27.11
CA LYS A 284 -10.02 -17.18 -27.86
C LYS A 284 -11.44 -17.40 -27.32
N ALA A 285 -11.63 -17.28 -26.01
CA ALA A 285 -12.96 -17.34 -25.37
C ALA A 285 -13.76 -16.02 -25.49
N GLY A 286 -13.37 -15.08 -26.36
CA GLY A 286 -14.08 -13.84 -26.64
C GLY A 286 -13.99 -12.76 -25.55
N LYS A 287 -13.04 -12.87 -24.61
CA LYS A 287 -12.86 -11.82 -23.58
C LYS A 287 -12.16 -10.60 -24.18
N LYS A 288 -12.63 -9.39 -23.82
CA LYS A 288 -11.99 -8.13 -24.23
C LYS A 288 -10.55 -8.06 -23.69
N HIS A 289 -9.63 -7.49 -24.45
CA HIS A 289 -8.20 -7.39 -24.10
C HIS A 289 -7.95 -6.87 -22.67
N LYS A 290 -8.60 -5.78 -22.26
CA LYS A 290 -8.45 -5.23 -20.89
C LYS A 290 -8.91 -6.21 -19.80
N VAL A 291 -9.97 -6.99 -20.06
CA VAL A 291 -10.49 -8.00 -19.12
C VAL A 291 -9.52 -9.16 -19.03
N ALA A 292 -9.02 -9.67 -20.16
CA ALA A 292 -8.04 -10.74 -20.23
C ALA A 292 -6.74 -10.32 -19.51
N LEU A 293 -6.25 -9.11 -19.76
CA LEU A 293 -5.05 -8.57 -19.12
C LEU A 293 -5.22 -8.45 -17.59
N THR A 294 -6.38 -7.96 -17.12
CA THR A 294 -6.67 -7.88 -15.67
C THR A 294 -6.69 -9.28 -15.03
N ALA A 295 -7.25 -10.27 -15.69
CA ALA A 295 -7.20 -11.66 -15.22
C ALA A 295 -5.77 -12.21 -15.18
N CYS A 296 -4.93 -11.85 -16.17
CA CYS A 296 -3.51 -12.18 -16.19
C CYS A 296 -2.75 -11.48 -15.04
N MET A 297 -3.06 -10.23 -14.72
CA MET A 297 -2.47 -9.53 -13.57
C MET A 297 -2.76 -10.27 -12.26
N ARG A 298 -4.02 -10.70 -12.06
CA ARG A 298 -4.40 -11.49 -10.90
C ARG A 298 -3.65 -12.81 -10.84
N LYS A 299 -3.55 -13.52 -11.94
CA LYS A 299 -2.80 -14.79 -12.01
C LYS A 299 -1.30 -14.54 -11.74
N PHE A 300 -0.72 -13.49 -12.33
CA PHE A 300 0.69 -13.19 -12.20
C PHE A 300 1.08 -12.86 -10.76
N ILE A 301 0.36 -11.94 -10.09
CA ILE A 301 0.65 -11.61 -8.69
C ILE A 301 0.44 -12.80 -7.76
N THR A 302 -0.50 -13.69 -8.05
CA THR A 302 -0.72 -14.92 -7.29
C THR A 302 0.47 -15.89 -7.45
N ILE A 303 1.04 -16.00 -8.65
CA ILE A 303 2.25 -16.78 -8.91
C ILE A 303 3.44 -16.20 -8.13
N LEU A 304 3.69 -14.88 -8.23
CA LEU A 304 4.78 -14.23 -7.50
C LEU A 304 4.65 -14.41 -5.98
N ASN A 305 3.43 -14.35 -5.45
CA ASN A 305 3.15 -14.61 -4.05
C ASN A 305 3.47 -16.07 -3.66
N ALA A 306 3.12 -17.03 -4.50
CA ALA A 306 3.41 -18.44 -4.26
C ALA A 306 4.93 -18.74 -4.32
N MET A 307 5.65 -18.12 -5.27
CA MET A 307 7.10 -18.25 -5.39
C MET A 307 7.81 -17.78 -4.11
N LEU A 308 7.47 -16.61 -3.58
CA LEU A 308 8.05 -16.11 -2.34
C LEU A 308 7.61 -16.93 -1.11
N LYS A 309 6.36 -17.38 -1.06
CA LYS A 309 5.88 -18.26 0.03
C LYS A 309 6.65 -19.57 0.09
N GLN A 310 6.98 -20.15 -1.06
CA GLN A 310 7.68 -21.43 -1.16
C GLN A 310 9.21 -21.27 -1.24
N GLN A 311 9.72 -20.03 -1.33
CA GLN A 311 11.13 -19.71 -1.54
C GLN A 311 11.71 -20.42 -2.79
N LYS A 312 10.93 -20.46 -3.90
CA LYS A 312 11.28 -21.19 -5.13
C LYS A 312 11.25 -20.26 -6.35
N LYS A 313 12.19 -20.50 -7.27
CA LYS A 313 12.25 -19.81 -8.57
C LYS A 313 11.08 -20.22 -9.48
N PHE A 314 10.81 -19.40 -10.49
CA PHE A 314 9.76 -19.67 -11.47
C PHE A 314 10.02 -20.99 -12.21
N GLY A 315 9.00 -21.83 -12.32
CA GLY A 315 9.11 -23.18 -12.86
C GLY A 315 9.22 -24.26 -11.79
N GLU A 316 10.03 -24.07 -10.76
CA GLU A 316 10.20 -25.03 -9.65
C GLU A 316 8.95 -25.14 -8.75
N HIS A 317 8.15 -24.06 -8.65
CA HIS A 317 6.92 -24.06 -7.87
C HIS A 317 5.73 -24.70 -8.61
N LEU A 318 5.82 -24.87 -9.95
CA LEU A 318 4.76 -25.46 -10.78
C LEU A 318 4.79 -26.99 -10.79
N VAL A 319 5.89 -27.61 -10.34
CA VAL A 319 6.10 -29.07 -10.39
C VAL A 319 5.28 -29.86 -9.36
N LYS A 320 4.56 -29.20 -8.44
CA LYS A 320 3.75 -29.86 -7.38
C LYS A 320 2.24 -29.66 -7.52
N THR A 321 1.72 -29.50 -8.72
CA THR A 321 0.26 -29.42 -8.96
C THR A 321 -0.19 -30.38 -10.06
N THR A 322 0.37 -31.60 -10.05
CA THR A 322 -0.17 -32.78 -10.75
C THR A 322 -0.54 -33.83 -9.73
#